data_03bb008d3c9b9f24e393cce091865a17
#
_entry.id   03bb008d3c9b9f24e393cce091865a17
#
_cell.length_a   1.000
_cell.length_b   1.000
_cell.length_c   1.000
_cell.angle_alpha   90.00
_cell.angle_beta   90.00
_cell.angle_gamma   90.00
#
_symmetry.space_group_name_H-M   'P 1'
#
loop_
_entity.id
_entity.type
_entity.pdbx_description
1 polymer ?
#
loop_
_entity_poly.entity_id
_entity_poly.type
_entity_poly.pdbx_seq_one_letter_code
_entity_poly.pdbx_strand_id
1 'polypeptide(L)'
;MSCLVAHEEKEGWHRMRIWLKKYTKRFLCQKFFLFLLIALPFFTYLYSYAVHQKSTKVKVGIVADRDNVFVREIQEELLSKTGMITFCEISSEKDMIQKIRKGDLTCGYVFPDTLKKQYENGQYEKCIKQYNSEGNAFFLIAREAVISSVFRVYGRQMLEDYICL
;
A
#
# COMPACT_ATOMS: atom_id res chain seq x y z
N MET A 1 -52.44 2.55 -33.32
CA MET A 1 -51.27 3.45 -33.38
C MET A 1 -49.94 2.82 -32.91
N SER A 2 -49.96 1.73 -32.15
CA SER A 2 -48.73 1.11 -31.61
C SER A 2 -47.89 0.25 -32.58
N CYS A 3 -48.43 -0.24 -33.69
CA CYS A 3 -47.70 -1.07 -34.64
C CYS A 3 -46.75 -0.31 -35.58
N LEU A 4 -47.05 0.96 -35.87
CA LEU A 4 -46.22 1.79 -36.77
C LEU A 4 -44.91 2.21 -36.11
N VAL A 5 -44.91 2.47 -34.81
CA VAL A 5 -43.73 2.91 -34.03
C VAL A 5 -42.71 1.75 -33.94
N ALA A 6 -43.17 0.52 -33.72
CA ALA A 6 -42.31 -0.65 -33.62
C ALA A 6 -41.62 -1.04 -34.95
N HIS A 7 -42.18 -0.63 -36.08
CA HIS A 7 -41.58 -0.92 -37.40
C HIS A 7 -40.47 0.08 -37.72
N GLU A 8 -40.61 1.33 -37.34
CA GLU A 8 -39.61 2.38 -37.55
C GLU A 8 -38.36 2.16 -36.68
N GLU A 9 -38.55 1.68 -35.48
CA GLU A 9 -37.43 1.35 -34.55
C GLU A 9 -36.57 0.20 -35.09
N LYS A 10 -37.17 -0.84 -35.67
CA LYS A 10 -36.45 -1.96 -36.27
C LYS A 10 -35.65 -1.55 -37.50
N GLU A 11 -36.16 -0.65 -38.35
CA GLU A 11 -35.42 -0.16 -39.50
C GLU A 11 -34.26 0.75 -39.13
N GLY A 12 -34.39 1.55 -38.06
CA GLY A 12 -33.30 2.35 -37.51
C GLY A 12 -32.11 1.48 -37.02
N TRP A 13 -32.42 0.41 -36.31
CA TRP A 13 -31.40 -0.55 -35.82
C TRP A 13 -30.72 -1.29 -36.98
N HIS A 14 -31.44 -1.61 -38.04
CA HIS A 14 -30.86 -2.33 -39.19
C HIS A 14 -29.93 -1.43 -40.01
N ARG A 15 -30.28 -0.15 -40.18
CA ARG A 15 -29.42 0.86 -40.82
C ARG A 15 -28.16 1.11 -39.99
N MET A 16 -28.32 1.25 -38.66
CA MET A 16 -27.19 1.46 -37.76
C MET A 16 -26.20 0.28 -37.79
N ARG A 17 -26.70 -0.98 -37.83
CA ARG A 17 -25.85 -2.17 -37.98
C ARG A 17 -25.07 -2.20 -39.29
N ILE A 18 -25.70 -1.79 -40.38
CA ILE A 18 -25.06 -1.75 -41.71
C ILE A 18 -23.98 -0.66 -41.75
N TRP A 19 -24.27 0.51 -41.15
CA TRP A 19 -23.31 1.59 -41.01
C TRP A 19 -22.14 1.18 -40.14
N LEU A 20 -22.41 0.61 -38.97
CA LEU A 20 -21.38 0.13 -38.06
C LEU A 20 -20.48 -0.91 -38.77
N LYS A 21 -21.06 -1.85 -39.48
CA LYS A 21 -20.33 -2.91 -40.22
C LYS A 21 -19.45 -2.35 -41.34
N LYS A 22 -19.90 -1.32 -42.05
CA LYS A 22 -19.12 -0.62 -43.07
C LYS A 22 -17.96 0.19 -42.47
N TYR A 23 -18.21 0.92 -41.41
CA TYR A 23 -17.18 1.73 -40.70
C TYR A 23 -16.16 0.82 -40.03
N THR A 24 -16.58 -0.22 -39.31
CA THR A 24 -15.65 -1.17 -38.66
C THR A 24 -14.77 -1.88 -39.69
N LYS A 25 -15.33 -2.29 -40.84
CA LYS A 25 -14.53 -2.92 -41.91
C LYS A 25 -13.50 -1.94 -42.48
N ARG A 26 -13.83 -0.66 -42.62
CA ARG A 26 -12.91 0.37 -43.15
C ARG A 26 -11.83 0.73 -42.13
N PHE A 27 -12.16 0.75 -40.81
CA PHE A 27 -11.21 0.95 -39.76
C PHE A 27 -10.27 -0.25 -39.55
N LEU A 28 -10.81 -1.48 -39.62
CA LEU A 28 -10.00 -2.71 -39.51
C LEU A 28 -9.07 -2.89 -40.69
N CYS A 29 -9.41 -2.37 -41.89
CA CYS A 29 -8.55 -2.41 -43.08
C CYS A 29 -7.44 -1.36 -43.06
N GLN A 30 -7.47 -0.37 -42.15
CA GLN A 30 -6.33 0.53 -41.96
C GLN A 30 -5.24 -0.21 -41.20
N LYS A 31 -4.13 -0.52 -41.88
CA LYS A 31 -2.95 -1.22 -41.31
C LYS A 31 -2.47 -0.59 -40.01
N PHE A 32 -2.63 0.74 -39.88
CA PHE A 32 -2.26 1.49 -38.67
C PHE A 32 -3.16 1.17 -37.45
N PHE A 33 -4.47 1.00 -37.67
CA PHE A 33 -5.41 0.66 -36.61
C PHE A 33 -5.17 -0.77 -36.10
N LEU A 34 -4.88 -1.69 -36.98
CA LEU A 34 -4.58 -3.09 -36.63
C LEU A 34 -3.26 -3.17 -35.84
N PHE A 35 -2.27 -2.35 -36.21
CA PHE A 35 -1.03 -2.22 -35.47
C PHE A 35 -1.27 -1.64 -34.06
N LEU A 36 -2.09 -0.60 -33.95
CA LEU A 36 -2.41 0.05 -32.66
C LEU A 36 -3.19 -0.89 -31.75
N LEU A 37 -4.10 -1.69 -32.30
CA LEU A 37 -4.91 -2.65 -31.55
C LEU A 37 -4.05 -3.80 -30.98
N ILE A 38 -2.95 -4.16 -31.62
CA ILE A 38 -2.00 -5.17 -31.11
C ILE A 38 -0.97 -4.51 -30.21
N ALA A 39 -0.50 -3.30 -30.54
CA ALA A 39 0.51 -2.58 -29.77
C ALA A 39 0.00 -2.20 -28.37
N LEU A 40 -1.26 -1.77 -28.25
CA LEU A 40 -1.83 -1.36 -26.97
C LEU A 40 -1.80 -2.45 -25.90
N PRO A 41 -2.35 -3.66 -26.10
CA PRO A 41 -2.26 -4.75 -25.13
C PRO A 41 -0.82 -5.23 -24.92
N PHE A 42 0.03 -5.16 -25.94
CA PHE A 42 1.45 -5.51 -25.81
C PHE A 42 2.19 -4.52 -24.89
N PHE A 43 1.97 -3.22 -25.06
CA PHE A 43 2.55 -2.20 -24.18
C PHE A 43 2.00 -2.27 -22.76
N THR A 44 0.69 -2.53 -22.58
CA THR A 44 0.12 -2.71 -21.24
C THR A 44 0.68 -3.96 -20.56
N TYR A 45 0.90 -5.04 -21.30
CA TYR A 45 1.54 -6.24 -20.77
C TYR A 45 2.99 -6.00 -20.37
N LEU A 46 3.78 -5.34 -21.22
CA LEU A 46 5.16 -4.96 -20.90
C LEU A 46 5.25 -4.02 -19.70
N TYR A 47 4.35 -3.03 -19.62
CA TYR A 47 4.28 -2.11 -18.51
C TYR A 47 3.91 -2.84 -17.20
N SER A 48 2.90 -3.70 -17.25
CA SER A 48 2.49 -4.52 -16.11
C SER A 48 3.62 -5.44 -15.64
N TYR A 49 4.35 -6.05 -16.57
CA TYR A 49 5.50 -6.90 -16.26
C TYR A 49 6.64 -6.11 -15.61
N ALA A 50 6.96 -4.93 -16.13
CA ALA A 50 7.99 -4.05 -15.56
C ALA A 50 7.61 -3.49 -14.18
N VAL A 51 6.33 -3.20 -13.96
CA VAL A 51 5.83 -2.74 -12.67
C VAL A 51 5.76 -3.87 -11.64
N HIS A 52 5.39 -5.08 -12.04
CA HIS A 52 5.35 -6.24 -11.15
C HIS A 52 6.74 -6.71 -10.70
N GLN A 53 7.78 -6.49 -11.48
CA GLN A 53 9.15 -6.75 -11.04
C GLN A 53 9.65 -5.79 -9.94
N LYS A 54 9.14 -4.57 -9.90
CA LYS A 54 9.28 -3.70 -8.76
C LYS A 54 8.13 -3.98 -7.78
N SER A 55 8.18 -5.16 -7.14
CA SER A 55 7.39 -5.40 -5.94
C SER A 55 7.75 -4.30 -4.96
N THR A 56 6.94 -3.25 -4.93
CA THR A 56 7.08 -2.10 -4.05
C THR A 56 6.66 -2.52 -2.65
N LYS A 57 7.44 -3.45 -2.07
CA LYS A 57 7.35 -3.70 -0.64
C LYS A 57 7.79 -2.42 0.03
N VAL A 58 6.87 -1.79 0.70
CA VAL A 58 7.13 -0.59 1.49
C VAL A 58 8.08 -0.98 2.62
N LYS A 59 9.32 -0.48 2.55
CA LYS A 59 10.31 -0.76 3.59
C LYS A 59 10.20 0.29 4.68
N VAL A 60 10.00 -0.16 5.91
CA VAL A 60 9.86 0.67 7.10
C VAL A 60 10.99 0.35 8.05
N GLY A 61 11.77 1.39 8.42
CA GLY A 61 12.84 1.26 9.39
C GLY A 61 12.32 1.30 10.82
N ILE A 62 12.85 0.44 11.69
CA ILE A 62 12.59 0.45 13.12
C ILE A 62 13.92 0.61 13.84
N VAL A 63 13.98 1.60 14.74
CA VAL A 63 15.04 1.75 15.73
C VAL A 63 14.43 1.53 17.10
N ALA A 64 14.88 0.49 17.77
CA ALA A 64 14.42 0.12 19.10
C ALA A 64 15.63 -0.07 20.02
N ASP A 65 15.49 0.31 21.28
CA ASP A 65 16.49 -0.02 22.28
C ASP A 65 16.32 -1.48 22.69
N ARG A 66 17.42 -2.23 22.63
CA ARG A 66 17.45 -3.68 22.91
C ARG A 66 17.28 -4.00 24.39
N ASP A 67 17.56 -3.04 25.27
CA ASP A 67 17.52 -3.26 26.70
C ASP A 67 16.10 -3.27 27.29
N ASN A 68 15.12 -2.72 26.55
CA ASN A 68 13.74 -2.68 26.97
C ASN A 68 12.93 -3.86 26.41
N VAL A 69 12.49 -4.74 27.30
CA VAL A 69 11.72 -5.97 26.94
C VAL A 69 10.44 -5.61 26.18
N PHE A 70 9.71 -4.58 26.62
CA PHE A 70 8.47 -4.13 25.99
C PHE A 70 8.69 -3.67 24.54
N VAL A 71 9.73 -2.87 24.32
CA VAL A 71 10.08 -2.36 22.98
C VAL A 71 10.54 -3.51 22.08
N ARG A 72 11.28 -4.48 22.62
CA ARG A 72 11.74 -5.66 21.90
C ARG A 72 10.56 -6.53 21.43
N GLU A 73 9.55 -6.77 22.28
CA GLU A 73 8.36 -7.52 21.90
C GLU A 73 7.60 -6.84 20.76
N ILE A 74 7.46 -5.51 20.80
CA ILE A 74 6.84 -4.74 19.71
C ILE A 74 7.65 -4.91 18.42
N GLN A 75 8.97 -4.84 18.51
CA GLN A 75 9.87 -5.00 17.37
C GLN A 75 9.74 -6.40 16.76
N GLU A 76 9.76 -7.45 17.56
CA GLU A 76 9.60 -8.84 17.11
C GLU A 76 8.25 -9.07 16.44
N GLU A 77 7.17 -8.51 17.01
CA GLU A 77 5.85 -8.58 16.39
C GLU A 77 5.77 -7.85 15.05
N LEU A 78 6.39 -6.66 14.95
CA LEU A 78 6.44 -5.92 13.70
C LEU A 78 7.27 -6.64 12.61
N LEU A 79 8.41 -7.20 13.00
CA LEU A 79 9.28 -7.94 12.08
C LEU A 79 8.63 -9.25 11.59
N SER A 80 7.77 -9.87 12.41
CA SER A 80 7.02 -11.08 12.03
C SER A 80 5.91 -10.83 11.01
N LYS A 81 5.46 -9.57 10.87
CA LYS A 81 4.39 -9.23 9.91
C LYS A 81 4.90 -9.32 8.47
N THR A 82 4.28 -10.23 7.73
CA THR A 82 4.50 -10.40 6.28
C THR A 82 3.34 -9.78 5.51
N GLY A 83 3.66 -8.93 4.50
CA GLY A 83 2.62 -8.30 3.70
C GLY A 83 3.18 -7.25 2.74
N MET A 84 2.39 -6.23 2.46
CA MET A 84 2.80 -5.08 1.62
C MET A 84 3.90 -4.24 2.28
N ILE A 85 3.99 -4.28 3.61
CA ILE A 85 4.99 -3.57 4.40
C ILE A 85 6.01 -4.59 4.90
N THR A 86 7.29 -4.25 4.75
CA THR A 86 8.41 -5.01 5.33
C THR A 86 9.11 -4.11 6.34
N PHE A 87 9.08 -4.53 7.59
CA PHE A 87 9.80 -3.86 8.65
C PHE A 87 11.25 -4.33 8.67
N CYS A 88 12.18 -3.40 8.86
CA CYS A 88 13.62 -3.66 8.91
C CYS A 88 14.21 -3.01 10.17
N GLU A 89 14.98 -3.78 10.93
CA GLU A 89 15.73 -3.24 12.07
C GLU A 89 16.87 -2.34 11.58
N ILE A 90 17.04 -1.21 12.22
CA ILE A 90 18.10 -0.24 11.94
C ILE A 90 18.82 0.07 13.25
N SER A 91 20.15 0.06 13.20
CA SER A 91 20.98 0.22 14.40
C SER A 91 21.00 1.65 14.95
N SER A 92 20.70 2.67 14.13
CA SER A 92 20.82 4.07 14.53
C SER A 92 19.79 4.95 13.85
N GLU A 93 19.28 5.92 14.62
CA GLU A 93 18.39 6.97 14.11
C GLU A 93 19.02 7.75 12.94
N LYS A 94 20.31 8.04 13.01
CA LYS A 94 21.04 8.76 11.94
C LYS A 94 21.10 7.94 10.63
N ASP A 95 21.35 6.66 10.73
CA ASP A 95 21.39 5.75 9.57
C ASP A 95 19.99 5.62 8.94
N MET A 96 18.95 5.54 9.77
CA MET A 96 17.56 5.53 9.32
C MET A 96 17.21 6.78 8.52
N ILE A 97 17.52 7.97 9.04
CA ILE A 97 17.27 9.24 8.35
C ILE A 97 18.01 9.28 7.01
N GLN A 98 19.26 8.81 6.97
CA GLN A 98 20.04 8.77 5.73
C GLN A 98 19.42 7.82 4.70
N LYS A 99 18.93 6.65 5.10
CA LYS A 99 18.25 5.67 4.23
C LYS A 99 16.91 6.21 3.73
N ILE A 100 16.16 6.97 4.54
CA ILE A 100 14.92 7.65 4.11
C ILE A 100 15.25 8.70 3.05
N ARG A 101 16.29 9.52 3.25
CA ARG A 101 16.71 10.53 2.27
C ARG A 101 17.19 9.92 0.95
N LYS A 102 17.81 8.74 0.98
CA LYS A 102 18.23 8.00 -0.23
C LYS A 102 17.07 7.29 -0.93
N GLY A 103 15.90 7.21 -0.29
CA GLY A 103 14.74 6.48 -0.83
C GLY A 103 14.80 4.97 -0.62
N ASP A 104 15.76 4.45 0.17
CA ASP A 104 15.88 3.04 0.52
C ASP A 104 14.78 2.60 1.51
N LEU A 105 14.31 3.56 2.32
CA LEU A 105 13.22 3.41 3.27
C LEU A 105 12.12 4.43 2.98
N THR A 106 10.88 4.01 3.13
CA THR A 106 9.71 4.86 2.97
C THR A 106 9.46 5.73 4.19
N CYS A 107 9.58 5.15 5.37
CA CYS A 107 9.45 5.82 6.66
C CYS A 107 10.22 5.04 7.73
N GLY A 108 10.32 5.64 8.92
CA GLY A 108 10.98 5.02 10.06
C GLY A 108 10.38 5.44 11.40
N TYR A 109 10.48 4.56 12.37
CA TYR A 109 9.97 4.73 13.72
C TYR A 109 11.07 4.49 14.73
N VAL A 110 11.16 5.39 15.72
CA VAL A 110 12.09 5.28 16.84
C VAL A 110 11.28 5.11 18.11
N PHE A 111 11.50 3.98 18.78
CA PHE A 111 10.83 3.66 20.04
C PHE A 111 11.73 4.08 21.20
N PRO A 112 11.29 5.02 22.06
CA PRO A 112 12.05 5.42 23.24
C PRO A 112 11.92 4.37 24.36
N ASP A 113 12.93 4.29 25.22
CA ASP A 113 12.94 3.38 26.37
C ASP A 113 11.81 3.66 27.36
N THR A 114 11.35 4.91 27.41
CA THR A 114 10.28 5.36 28.29
C THR A 114 8.88 5.04 27.79
N LEU A 115 8.76 4.33 26.66
CA LEU A 115 7.47 4.08 26.00
C LEU A 115 6.45 3.42 26.93
N LYS A 116 6.82 2.36 27.65
CA LYS A 116 5.92 1.68 28.59
C LYS A 116 5.41 2.63 29.68
N LYS A 117 6.30 3.40 30.30
CA LYS A 117 5.93 4.37 31.36
C LYS A 117 5.01 5.47 30.85
N GLN A 118 5.20 5.92 29.61
CA GLN A 118 4.33 6.92 28.98
C GLN A 118 2.92 6.36 28.74
N TYR A 119 2.80 5.12 28.32
CA TYR A 119 1.50 4.44 28.16
C TYR A 119 0.80 4.23 29.51
N GLU A 120 1.52 3.80 30.56
CA GLU A 120 0.98 3.66 31.92
C GLU A 120 0.48 5.00 32.49
N ASN A 121 1.11 6.11 32.12
CA ASN A 121 0.70 7.46 32.51
C ASN A 121 -0.40 8.08 31.63
N GLY A 122 -0.94 7.32 30.66
CA GLY A 122 -1.98 7.80 29.73
C GLY A 122 -1.48 8.80 28.69
N GLN A 123 -0.17 8.93 28.52
CA GLN A 123 0.44 9.81 27.53
C GLN A 123 0.65 9.04 26.21
N TYR A 124 -0.40 8.95 25.40
CA TYR A 124 -0.36 8.20 24.13
C TYR A 124 0.12 9.04 22.95
N GLU A 125 0.09 10.35 23.06
CA GLU A 125 0.50 11.26 22.00
C GLU A 125 2.01 11.49 22.00
N LYS A 126 2.61 11.44 20.82
CA LYS A 126 4.04 11.72 20.57
C LYS A 126 5.05 10.79 21.26
N CYS A 127 4.60 9.64 21.74
CA CYS A 127 5.48 8.66 22.39
C CYS A 127 6.49 8.03 21.43
N ILE A 128 6.16 7.98 20.14
CA ILE A 128 6.98 7.34 19.09
C ILE A 128 7.41 8.43 18.11
N LYS A 129 8.72 8.58 17.92
CA LYS A 129 9.24 9.48 16.89
C LYS A 129 9.06 8.86 15.53
N GLN A 130 8.50 9.61 14.61
CA GLN A 130 8.26 9.19 13.24
C GLN A 130 9.03 10.06 12.27
N TYR A 131 9.69 9.40 11.31
CA TYR A 131 10.37 10.01 10.18
C TYR A 131 9.76 9.50 8.89
N ASN A 132 9.37 10.38 7.98
CA ASN A 132 8.76 10.03 6.70
C ASN A 132 9.41 10.82 5.56
N SER A 133 9.35 10.26 4.38
CA SER A 133 9.64 10.99 3.13
C SER A 133 8.42 11.81 2.74
N GLU A 134 8.62 13.04 2.25
CA GLU A 134 7.54 13.92 1.84
C GLU A 134 6.67 13.29 0.73
N GLY A 135 5.35 13.44 0.86
CA GLY A 135 4.39 13.04 -0.18
C GLY A 135 4.04 11.55 -0.24
N ASN A 136 4.46 10.73 0.74
CA ASN A 136 4.21 9.29 0.69
C ASN A 136 2.99 8.88 1.55
N ALA A 137 1.90 8.44 0.89
CA ALA A 137 0.68 8.00 1.56
C ALA A 137 0.83 6.67 2.35
N PHE A 138 1.86 5.86 2.02
CA PHE A 138 2.07 4.56 2.68
C PHE A 138 2.46 4.68 4.14
N PHE A 139 2.91 5.87 4.59
CA PHE A 139 3.22 6.09 5.99
C PHE A 139 2.00 5.93 6.90
N LEU A 140 0.79 6.24 6.42
CA LEU A 140 -0.45 6.06 7.19
C LEU A 140 -0.70 4.59 7.50
N ILE A 141 -0.50 3.72 6.51
CA ILE A 141 -0.68 2.27 6.69
C ILE A 141 0.40 1.71 7.65
N ALA A 142 1.64 2.19 7.51
CA ALA A 142 2.72 1.81 8.41
C ALA A 142 2.47 2.27 9.85
N ARG A 143 1.98 3.50 10.02
CA ARG A 143 1.61 4.06 11.32
C ARG A 143 0.53 3.23 12.01
N GLU A 144 -0.52 2.86 11.28
CA GLU A 144 -1.59 2.03 11.83
C GLU A 144 -1.08 0.64 12.25
N ALA A 145 -0.23 0.02 11.43
CA ALA A 145 0.40 -1.24 11.76
C ALA A 145 1.26 -1.16 13.03
N VAL A 146 2.03 -0.07 13.20
CA VAL A 146 2.85 0.18 14.40
C VAL A 146 1.97 0.39 15.63
N ILE A 147 0.98 1.28 15.55
CA ILE A 147 0.07 1.58 16.66
C ILE A 147 -0.69 0.30 17.08
N SER A 148 -1.21 -0.47 16.13
CA SER A 148 -1.89 -1.73 16.40
C SER A 148 -1.00 -2.75 17.12
N SER A 149 0.29 -2.84 16.75
CA SER A 149 1.23 -3.74 17.44
C SER A 149 1.53 -3.28 18.84
N VAL A 150 1.73 -1.98 19.06
CA VAL A 150 1.97 -1.42 20.40
C VAL A 150 0.79 -1.71 21.31
N PHE A 151 -0.44 -1.45 20.87
CA PHE A 151 -1.64 -1.74 21.66
C PHE A 151 -1.81 -3.22 21.95
N ARG A 152 -1.46 -4.10 21.01
CA ARG A 152 -1.56 -5.54 21.20
C ARG A 152 -0.58 -6.05 22.25
N VAL A 153 0.68 -5.60 22.19
CA VAL A 153 1.69 -5.98 23.17
C VAL A 153 1.35 -5.43 24.54
N TYR A 154 0.95 -4.15 24.62
CA TYR A 154 0.54 -3.52 25.88
C TYR A 154 -0.66 -4.22 26.52
N GLY A 155 -1.70 -4.52 25.71
CA GLY A 155 -2.88 -5.25 26.20
C GLY A 155 -2.57 -6.65 26.69
N ARG A 156 -1.62 -7.35 26.01
CA ARG A 156 -1.16 -8.68 26.45
C ARG A 156 -0.48 -8.59 27.81
N GLN A 157 0.46 -7.67 27.99
CA GLN A 157 1.15 -7.49 29.26
C GLN A 157 0.20 -7.11 30.39
N MET A 158 -0.77 -6.22 30.13
CA MET A 158 -1.80 -5.90 31.14
C MET A 158 -2.61 -7.12 31.55
N LEU A 159 -2.97 -7.99 30.62
CA LEU A 159 -3.71 -9.22 30.92
C LEU A 159 -2.85 -10.20 31.72
N GLU A 160 -1.57 -10.34 31.40
CA GLU A 160 -0.64 -11.19 32.15
C GLU A 160 -0.46 -10.68 33.57
N ASP A 161 -0.29 -9.37 33.78
CA ASP A 161 -0.20 -8.75 35.10
C ASP A 161 -1.49 -8.96 35.93
N TYR A 162 -2.69 -8.98 35.28
CA TYR A 162 -3.98 -9.24 35.95
C TYR A 162 -4.20 -10.71 36.31
N ILE A 163 -3.66 -11.64 35.55
CA ILE A 163 -3.83 -13.09 35.79
C ILE A 163 -2.84 -13.60 36.83
N CYS A 164 -1.69 -12.94 36.97
CA CYS A 164 -0.67 -13.29 37.97
C CYS A 164 -0.94 -12.70 39.37
N LEU A 165 -2.02 -11.95 39.57
CA LEU A 165 -2.54 -11.48 40.85
C LEU A 165 -3.64 -12.39 41.35
#